data_3543a9eae2f0f4525e6a786cd0d508bd
#
_entry.id   3543a9eae2f0f4525e6a786cd0d508bd
#
_cell.length_a   1.000
_cell.length_b   1.000
_cell.length_c   1.000
_cell.angle_alpha   90.00
_cell.angle_beta   90.00
_cell.angle_gamma   90.00
#
_symmetry.space_group_name_H-M   'P 1'
#
loop_
_entity.id
_entity.type
_entity.pdbx_description
1 polymer ?
#
loop_
_entity_poly.entity_id
_entity_poly.type
_entity_poly.pdbx_seq_one_letter_code
_entity_poly.pdbx_strand_id
1 'polypeptide(L)'
;DSLLIRPNADSKMAKAESVRYYFASVTGVDRAFGQILDALKELGLDKNTIVVFSSDHGETMCSQHTDDPKNSPFSESMNVPFLVRFPDKIQPRLDDLMLSSPDIMPTLLGLAGLSDSIPANVQGHNYAPLFFNEKADIVRPAGALYIQNVDGKKDEDGKVRSYFPSSRGFKSARYTLALYVDRDNHKLVKSFLFDDEKDPYQMNNLPLEKNKEIVDELCTDCLLYT
;
A
#
# COMPACT_ATOMS: atom_id res chain seq x y z
N ASP A 1 -9.35 -21.17 -15.12
CA ASP A 1 -8.15 -20.38 -15.42
C ASP A 1 -8.45 -19.03 -16.08
N SER A 2 -9.58 -18.85 -16.77
CA SER A 2 -10.02 -17.54 -17.33
C SER A 2 -10.32 -16.48 -16.27
N LEU A 3 -10.61 -16.87 -15.03
CA LEU A 3 -10.85 -15.97 -13.91
C LEU A 3 -9.57 -15.23 -13.42
N LEU A 4 -8.39 -15.69 -13.83
CA LEU A 4 -7.11 -15.11 -13.44
C LEU A 4 -6.52 -14.16 -14.48
N ILE A 5 -7.11 -14.10 -15.68
CA ILE A 5 -6.62 -13.22 -16.74
C ILE A 5 -7.31 -11.87 -16.59
N ARG A 6 -6.64 -10.97 -15.90
CA ARG A 6 -7.02 -9.55 -15.85
C ARG A 6 -6.64 -8.88 -17.17
N PRO A 7 -7.35 -7.81 -17.60
CA PRO A 7 -7.03 -7.10 -18.84
C PRO A 7 -5.58 -6.60 -18.95
N ASN A 8 -4.96 -6.27 -17.82
CA ASN A 8 -3.58 -5.78 -17.72
C ASN A 8 -2.55 -6.89 -17.51
N ALA A 9 -2.94 -8.16 -17.48
CA ALA A 9 -2.00 -9.28 -17.32
C ALA A 9 -1.38 -9.67 -18.66
N ASP A 10 -0.06 -9.90 -18.66
CA ASP A 10 0.65 -10.47 -19.80
C ASP A 10 0.51 -11.99 -19.81
N SER A 11 -0.23 -12.51 -20.78
CA SER A 11 -0.42 -13.96 -20.93
C SER A 11 0.89 -14.71 -21.18
N LYS A 12 1.93 -14.06 -21.73
CA LYS A 12 3.25 -14.65 -21.98
C LYS A 12 4.07 -14.79 -20.70
N MET A 13 3.83 -13.91 -19.71
CA MET A 13 4.50 -13.92 -18.43
C MET A 13 3.74 -14.76 -17.39
N ALA A 14 2.44 -14.99 -17.57
CA ALA A 14 1.59 -15.76 -16.68
C ALA A 14 1.97 -17.25 -16.73
N LYS A 15 2.91 -17.66 -15.89
CA LYS A 15 3.24 -19.07 -15.68
C LYS A 15 2.17 -19.66 -14.76
N ALA A 16 1.33 -20.55 -15.31
CA ALA A 16 0.25 -21.21 -14.55
C ALA A 16 0.75 -21.86 -13.25
N GLU A 17 1.97 -22.38 -13.27
CA GLU A 17 2.61 -22.97 -12.09
C GLU A 17 2.91 -21.94 -11.00
N SER A 18 3.49 -20.79 -11.35
CA SER A 18 3.76 -19.70 -10.40
C SER A 18 2.48 -19.17 -9.75
N VAL A 19 1.42 -19.06 -10.53
CA VAL A 19 0.10 -18.65 -10.02
C VAL A 19 -0.45 -19.68 -9.04
N ARG A 20 -0.34 -20.98 -9.32
CA ARG A 20 -0.76 -22.04 -8.40
C ARG A 20 0.03 -22.00 -7.08
N TYR A 21 1.34 -21.82 -7.12
CA TYR A 21 2.17 -21.69 -5.92
C TYR A 21 1.80 -20.45 -5.11
N TYR A 22 1.52 -19.34 -5.78
CA TYR A 22 1.07 -18.13 -5.09
C TYR A 22 -0.24 -18.36 -4.32
N PHE A 23 -1.25 -18.93 -4.97
CA PHE A 23 -2.51 -19.24 -4.29
C PHE A 23 -2.38 -20.31 -3.21
N ALA A 24 -1.50 -21.29 -3.40
CA ALA A 24 -1.18 -22.27 -2.36
C ALA A 24 -0.55 -21.59 -1.13
N SER A 25 0.34 -20.61 -1.35
CA SER A 25 0.94 -19.82 -0.27
C SER A 25 -0.12 -18.98 0.47
N VAL A 26 -1.02 -18.32 -0.26
CA VAL A 26 -2.15 -17.58 0.33
C VAL A 26 -3.01 -18.50 1.20
N THR A 27 -3.32 -19.71 0.72
CA THR A 27 -4.06 -20.72 1.49
C THR A 27 -3.28 -21.15 2.75
N GLY A 28 -1.96 -21.27 2.65
CA GLY A 28 -1.09 -21.60 3.78
C GLY A 28 -1.11 -20.51 4.86
N VAL A 29 -1.02 -19.26 4.45
CA VAL A 29 -1.11 -18.09 5.34
C VAL A 29 -2.48 -18.02 6.02
N ASP A 30 -3.57 -18.21 5.26
CA ASP A 30 -4.93 -18.22 5.80
C ASP A 30 -5.12 -19.28 6.88
N ARG A 31 -4.65 -20.50 6.65
CA ARG A 31 -4.67 -21.57 7.65
C ARG A 31 -3.88 -21.23 8.90
N ALA A 32 -2.66 -20.71 8.74
CA ALA A 32 -1.82 -20.31 9.88
C ALA A 32 -2.48 -19.19 10.69
N PHE A 33 -3.09 -18.23 10.01
CA PHE A 33 -3.83 -17.15 10.65
C PHE A 33 -5.05 -17.69 11.43
N GLY A 34 -5.79 -18.63 10.84
CA GLY A 34 -6.89 -19.33 11.53
C GLY A 34 -6.43 -20.01 12.83
N GLN A 35 -5.30 -20.73 12.81
CA GLN A 35 -4.72 -21.36 14.01
C GLN A 35 -4.39 -20.35 15.11
N ILE A 36 -3.90 -19.14 14.75
CA ILE A 36 -3.64 -18.07 15.73
C ILE A 36 -4.95 -17.60 16.38
N LEU A 37 -6.00 -17.41 15.59
CA LEU A 37 -7.31 -17.00 16.10
C LEU A 37 -7.92 -18.06 17.03
N ASP A 38 -7.81 -19.32 16.67
CA ASP A 38 -8.29 -20.45 17.49
C ASP A 38 -7.53 -20.50 18.83
N ALA A 39 -6.20 -20.38 18.79
CA ALA A 39 -5.37 -20.36 19.99
C ALA A 39 -5.73 -19.20 20.94
N LEU A 40 -5.97 -18.00 20.40
CA LEU A 40 -6.41 -16.85 21.19
C LEU A 40 -7.73 -17.13 21.90
N LYS A 41 -8.67 -17.80 21.21
CA LYS A 41 -9.96 -18.17 21.77
C LYS A 41 -9.84 -19.25 22.84
N GLU A 42 -9.06 -20.30 22.58
CA GLU A 42 -8.79 -21.40 23.52
C GLU A 42 -8.14 -20.91 24.82
N LEU A 43 -7.24 -19.91 24.70
CA LEU A 43 -6.55 -19.30 25.83
C LEU A 43 -7.38 -18.21 26.53
N GLY A 44 -8.58 -17.88 26.05
CA GLY A 44 -9.42 -16.81 26.59
C GLY A 44 -8.84 -15.40 26.41
N LEU A 45 -7.93 -15.21 25.45
CA LEU A 45 -7.27 -13.95 25.17
C LEU A 45 -7.95 -13.13 24.06
N ASP A 46 -8.87 -13.72 23.34
CA ASP A 46 -9.46 -13.20 22.12
C ASP A 46 -10.17 -11.84 22.28
N LYS A 47 -10.75 -11.59 23.48
CA LYS A 47 -11.45 -10.33 23.79
C LYS A 47 -10.51 -9.18 24.19
N ASN A 48 -9.30 -9.49 24.63
CA ASN A 48 -8.33 -8.50 25.09
C ASN A 48 -7.08 -8.43 24.20
N THR A 49 -7.22 -8.90 22.97
CA THR A 49 -6.12 -8.87 21.97
C THR A 49 -6.59 -8.14 20.73
N ILE A 50 -5.83 -7.13 20.32
CA ILE A 50 -5.99 -6.49 19.02
C ILE A 50 -5.29 -7.39 18.00
N VAL A 51 -6.03 -7.91 17.04
CA VAL A 51 -5.48 -8.70 15.94
C VAL A 51 -5.46 -7.86 14.69
N VAL A 52 -4.29 -7.77 14.06
CA VAL A 52 -4.10 -7.03 12.80
C VAL A 52 -3.56 -8.00 11.75
N PHE A 53 -4.18 -7.99 10.58
CA PHE A 53 -3.69 -8.71 9.41
C PHE A 53 -3.39 -7.69 8.31
N SER A 54 -2.17 -7.70 7.81
CA SER A 54 -1.73 -6.83 6.72
C SER A 54 -0.59 -7.47 5.94
N SER A 55 -0.09 -6.76 4.93
CA SER A 55 1.10 -7.13 4.15
C SER A 55 2.01 -5.91 4.02
N ASP A 56 3.28 -6.12 3.76
CA ASP A 56 4.29 -5.09 3.49
C ASP A 56 4.10 -4.45 2.11
N HIS A 57 3.69 -5.24 1.11
CA HIS A 57 3.37 -4.83 -0.26
C HIS A 57 2.44 -5.84 -0.91
N GLY A 58 1.87 -5.48 -2.03
CA GLY A 58 1.12 -6.38 -2.90
C GLY A 58 2.02 -7.11 -3.90
N GLU A 59 1.41 -7.68 -4.94
CA GLU A 59 2.08 -8.46 -5.97
C GLU A 59 1.37 -8.25 -7.32
N THR A 60 2.10 -7.81 -8.33
CA THR A 60 1.53 -7.56 -9.68
C THR A 60 1.12 -8.83 -10.39
N MET A 61 1.73 -9.97 -10.07
CA MET A 61 1.42 -11.28 -10.66
C MET A 61 1.28 -11.23 -12.18
N CYS A 62 2.34 -10.78 -12.86
CA CYS A 62 2.38 -10.63 -14.32
C CYS A 62 1.46 -9.54 -14.90
N SER A 63 0.89 -8.66 -14.08
CA SER A 63 0.22 -7.46 -14.56
C SER A 63 1.24 -6.41 -14.99
N GLN A 64 0.78 -5.47 -15.82
CA GLN A 64 1.50 -4.25 -16.18
C GLN A 64 2.78 -4.48 -16.99
N HIS A 65 2.98 -5.67 -17.57
CA HIS A 65 4.21 -6.01 -18.32
C HIS A 65 5.50 -5.64 -17.56
N THR A 66 5.49 -5.75 -16.24
CA THR A 66 6.64 -5.41 -15.41
C THR A 66 7.35 -6.65 -14.90
N ASP A 67 8.69 -6.60 -14.91
CA ASP A 67 9.55 -7.60 -14.27
C ASP A 67 9.69 -7.35 -12.76
N ASP A 68 9.23 -6.19 -12.28
CA ASP A 68 9.23 -5.84 -10.86
C ASP A 68 7.85 -6.10 -10.26
N PRO A 69 7.69 -7.20 -9.52
CA PRO A 69 6.38 -7.62 -9.05
C PRO A 69 5.81 -6.75 -7.92
N LYS A 70 6.62 -5.92 -7.27
CA LYS A 70 6.25 -5.28 -6.00
C LYS A 70 6.71 -3.83 -5.81
N ASN A 71 7.75 -3.38 -6.48
CA ASN A 71 8.29 -2.01 -6.33
C ASN A 71 7.70 -1.07 -7.38
N SER A 72 6.39 -0.98 -7.44
CA SER A 72 5.69 -0.24 -8.48
C SER A 72 4.49 0.54 -7.91
N PRO A 73 4.03 1.60 -8.58
CA PRO A 73 2.90 2.40 -8.15
C PRO A 73 1.55 1.79 -8.52
N PHE A 74 1.56 0.61 -9.13
CA PHE A 74 0.33 -0.04 -9.55
C PHE A 74 -0.51 -0.55 -8.37
N SER A 75 -1.82 -0.52 -8.55
CA SER A 75 -2.75 -0.91 -7.50
C SER A 75 -2.49 -2.30 -6.92
N GLU A 76 -2.09 -3.26 -7.76
CA GLU A 76 -1.75 -4.62 -7.32
C GLU A 76 -0.53 -4.67 -6.41
N SER A 77 0.39 -3.71 -6.54
CA SER A 77 1.58 -3.60 -5.69
C SER A 77 1.31 -2.78 -4.42
N MET A 78 0.49 -1.73 -4.52
CA MET A 78 0.27 -0.77 -3.44
C MET A 78 -0.89 -1.14 -2.51
N ASN A 79 -1.96 -1.73 -3.05
CA ASN A 79 -3.14 -2.05 -2.26
C ASN A 79 -2.93 -3.37 -1.52
N VAL A 80 -2.78 -3.26 -0.22
CA VAL A 80 -2.64 -4.41 0.68
C VAL A 80 -3.85 -4.50 1.62
N PRO A 81 -4.20 -5.71 2.10
CA PRO A 81 -5.24 -5.82 3.11
C PRO A 81 -4.80 -5.13 4.40
N PHE A 82 -5.75 -4.49 5.08
CA PHE A 82 -5.56 -4.01 6.44
C PHE A 82 -6.82 -4.34 7.24
N LEU A 83 -6.78 -5.45 7.97
CA LEU A 83 -7.89 -5.91 8.79
C LEU A 83 -7.52 -5.76 10.25
N VAL A 84 -8.45 -5.19 11.02
CA VAL A 84 -8.31 -5.02 12.47
C VAL A 84 -9.48 -5.67 13.15
N ARG A 85 -9.19 -6.53 14.12
CA ARG A 85 -10.18 -7.16 14.98
C ARG A 85 -9.88 -6.81 16.44
N PHE A 86 -10.84 -6.20 17.11
CA PHE A 86 -10.82 -5.97 18.56
C PHE A 86 -12.26 -6.14 19.09
N PRO A 87 -12.63 -7.35 19.52
CA PRO A 87 -14.00 -7.65 19.92
C PRO A 87 -14.51 -6.69 21.00
N ASP A 88 -15.80 -6.41 20.97
CA ASP A 88 -16.50 -5.51 21.89
C ASP A 88 -16.04 -4.02 21.81
N LYS A 89 -15.00 -3.72 21.06
CA LYS A 89 -14.46 -2.36 20.88
C LYS A 89 -14.65 -1.82 19.47
N ILE A 90 -14.40 -2.66 18.46
CA ILE A 90 -14.52 -2.29 17.04
C ILE A 90 -15.68 -3.08 16.44
N GLN A 91 -16.66 -2.38 15.89
CA GLN A 91 -17.78 -2.99 15.18
C GLN A 91 -17.35 -3.43 13.78
N PRO A 92 -17.79 -4.61 13.31
CA PRO A 92 -17.49 -5.10 11.97
C PRO A 92 -18.03 -4.13 10.90
N ARG A 93 -17.15 -3.68 10.00
CA ARG A 93 -17.51 -2.87 8.83
C ARG A 93 -16.43 -2.93 7.77
N LEU A 94 -16.76 -2.48 6.57
CA LEU A 94 -15.80 -2.05 5.57
C LEU A 94 -15.59 -0.54 5.73
N ASP A 95 -14.36 -0.09 5.53
CA ASP A 95 -13.99 1.30 5.63
C ASP A 95 -13.09 1.67 4.46
N ASP A 96 -13.25 2.86 3.91
CA ASP A 96 -12.49 3.42 2.79
C ASP A 96 -11.28 4.27 3.25
N LEU A 97 -10.93 4.18 4.53
CA LEU A 97 -9.79 4.89 5.10
C LEU A 97 -8.49 4.48 4.41
N MET A 98 -7.85 5.42 3.75
CA MET A 98 -6.58 5.19 3.07
C MET A 98 -5.42 5.45 4.03
N LEU A 99 -4.86 4.37 4.57
CA LEU A 99 -3.69 4.44 5.45
C LEU A 99 -2.39 4.39 4.64
N SER A 100 -1.46 5.27 4.96
CA SER A 100 -0.06 5.16 4.55
C SER A 100 0.74 4.37 5.57
N SER A 101 1.86 3.78 5.17
CA SER A 101 2.73 3.02 6.08
C SER A 101 3.13 3.78 7.34
N PRO A 102 3.43 5.10 7.30
CA PRO A 102 3.73 5.89 8.50
C PRO A 102 2.59 5.94 9.53
N ASP A 103 1.32 5.81 9.08
CA ASP A 103 0.14 5.90 9.94
C ASP A 103 -0.11 4.63 10.76
N ILE A 104 0.48 3.51 10.35
CA ILE A 104 0.21 2.20 10.95
C ILE A 104 0.62 2.19 12.42
N MET A 105 1.87 2.54 12.72
CA MET A 105 2.39 2.49 14.09
C MET A 105 1.63 3.41 15.05
N PRO A 106 1.43 4.71 14.77
CA PRO A 106 0.68 5.58 15.68
C PRO A 106 -0.78 5.15 15.83
N THR A 107 -1.40 4.61 14.78
CA THR A 107 -2.76 4.06 14.85
C THR A 107 -2.82 2.82 15.75
N LEU A 108 -1.87 1.90 15.64
CA LEU A 108 -1.82 0.73 16.51
C LEU A 108 -1.58 1.10 17.97
N LEU A 109 -0.73 2.07 18.26
CA LEU A 109 -0.56 2.61 19.62
C LEU A 109 -1.86 3.22 20.14
N GLY A 110 -2.56 4.00 19.31
CA GLY A 110 -3.86 4.56 19.65
C GLY A 110 -4.91 3.48 19.94
N LEU A 111 -4.98 2.43 19.13
CA LEU A 111 -5.88 1.29 19.36
C LEU A 111 -5.56 0.56 20.68
N ALA A 112 -4.28 0.52 21.07
CA ALA A 112 -3.84 -0.05 22.34
C ALA A 112 -4.04 0.88 23.56
N GLY A 113 -4.57 2.11 23.35
CA GLY A 113 -4.75 3.10 24.41
C GLY A 113 -3.45 3.82 24.81
N LEU A 114 -2.45 3.80 23.95
CA LEU A 114 -1.11 4.37 24.18
C LEU A 114 -0.85 5.63 23.32
N SER A 115 -1.88 6.42 23.03
CA SER A 115 -1.76 7.63 22.20
C SER A 115 -0.72 8.61 22.75
N ASP A 116 -0.64 8.77 24.06
CA ASP A 116 0.33 9.65 24.72
C ASP A 116 1.80 9.16 24.62
N SER A 117 1.97 7.91 24.20
CA SER A 117 3.29 7.30 24.02
C SER A 117 3.80 7.38 22.57
N ILE A 118 3.03 8.00 21.67
CA ILE A 118 3.46 8.20 20.29
C ILE A 118 4.61 9.22 20.27
N PRO A 119 5.80 8.83 19.76
CA PRO A 119 6.94 9.75 19.71
C PRO A 119 6.65 10.98 18.85
N ALA A 120 7.10 12.15 19.28
CA ALA A 120 6.85 13.42 18.61
C ALA A 120 7.48 13.53 17.20
N ASN A 121 8.45 12.67 16.87
CA ASN A 121 9.09 12.61 15.56
C ASN A 121 8.43 11.63 14.57
N VAL A 122 7.30 11.03 14.96
CA VAL A 122 6.51 10.20 14.05
C VAL A 122 5.82 11.08 13.03
N GLN A 123 6.00 10.75 11.75
CA GLN A 123 5.42 11.51 10.64
C GLN A 123 3.97 11.12 10.32
N GLY A 124 3.56 9.91 10.72
CA GLY A 124 2.21 9.39 10.47
C GLY A 124 1.19 9.90 11.51
N HIS A 125 -0.07 9.73 11.18
CA HIS A 125 -1.20 10.16 11.99
C HIS A 125 -1.85 8.98 12.73
N ASN A 126 -2.41 9.27 13.90
CA ASN A 126 -3.18 8.30 14.67
C ASN A 126 -4.65 8.32 14.25
N TYR A 127 -5.07 7.34 13.50
CA TYR A 127 -6.46 7.16 13.06
C TYR A 127 -7.27 6.20 13.95
N ALA A 128 -6.74 5.75 15.09
CA ALA A 128 -7.44 4.85 16.01
C ALA A 128 -8.85 5.31 16.39
N PRO A 129 -9.14 6.61 16.62
CA PRO A 129 -10.50 7.04 16.91
C PRO A 129 -11.52 6.68 15.83
N LEU A 130 -11.13 6.69 14.55
CA LEU A 130 -12.01 6.28 13.45
C LEU A 130 -12.36 4.79 13.50
N PHE A 131 -11.50 3.94 14.05
CA PHE A 131 -11.79 2.51 14.23
C PHE A 131 -12.86 2.26 15.29
N PHE A 132 -12.88 3.07 16.36
CA PHE A 132 -13.89 2.97 17.43
C PHE A 132 -15.19 3.67 17.06
N ASN A 133 -15.11 4.77 16.32
CA ASN A 133 -16.25 5.56 15.88
C ASN A 133 -15.97 6.16 14.50
N GLU A 134 -16.66 5.67 13.47
CA GLU A 134 -16.52 6.17 12.09
C GLU A 134 -16.79 7.67 11.91
N LYS A 135 -17.55 8.25 12.86
CA LYS A 135 -17.91 9.67 12.92
C LYS A 135 -17.02 10.48 13.86
N ALA A 136 -15.87 9.93 14.28
CA ALA A 136 -14.90 10.68 15.07
C ALA A 136 -14.48 11.96 14.32
N ASP A 137 -14.32 13.05 15.06
CA ASP A 137 -13.88 14.33 14.52
C ASP A 137 -12.37 14.31 14.20
N ILE A 138 -12.04 13.56 13.18
CA ILE A 138 -10.68 13.42 12.63
C ILE A 138 -10.76 13.55 11.13
N VAL A 139 -9.88 14.40 10.58
CA VAL A 139 -9.75 14.56 9.14
C VAL A 139 -9.21 13.27 8.53
N ARG A 140 -9.97 12.67 7.63
CA ARG A 140 -9.52 11.50 6.86
C ARG A 140 -8.42 11.90 5.88
N PRO A 141 -7.42 11.04 5.64
CA PRO A 141 -6.39 11.33 4.65
C PRO A 141 -7.00 11.42 3.25
N ALA A 142 -6.54 12.37 2.44
CA ALA A 142 -6.95 12.51 1.04
C ALA A 142 -6.48 11.33 0.17
N GLY A 143 -5.49 10.59 0.64
CA GLY A 143 -4.92 9.45 -0.05
C GLY A 143 -3.72 8.86 0.69
N ALA A 144 -2.97 8.01 0.01
CA ALA A 144 -1.78 7.34 0.53
C ALA A 144 -0.53 7.71 -0.27
N LEU A 145 0.60 7.78 0.43
CA LEU A 145 1.91 8.08 -0.17
C LEU A 145 2.51 6.85 -0.84
N TYR A 146 3.18 7.09 -1.97
CA TYR A 146 4.11 6.17 -2.60
C TYR A 146 5.50 6.78 -2.61
N ILE A 147 6.43 6.17 -1.91
CA ILE A 147 7.83 6.61 -1.86
C ILE A 147 8.71 5.39 -2.10
N GLN A 148 9.57 5.49 -3.12
CA GLN A 148 10.62 4.51 -3.36
C GLN A 148 11.96 5.24 -3.40
N ASN A 149 12.84 4.86 -2.50
CA ASN A 149 14.20 5.38 -2.46
C ASN A 149 15.15 4.22 -2.11
N VAL A 150 15.28 3.30 -3.07
CA VAL A 150 16.11 2.09 -2.89
C VAL A 150 17.53 2.42 -3.31
N ASP A 151 18.48 2.19 -2.41
CA ASP A 151 19.89 2.26 -2.76
C ASP A 151 20.24 1.15 -3.76
N GLY A 152 20.98 1.51 -4.79
CA GLY A 152 21.44 0.57 -5.79
C GLY A 152 22.40 -0.46 -5.17
N LYS A 153 22.51 -1.62 -5.82
CA LYS A 153 23.50 -2.63 -5.43
C LYS A 153 24.92 -2.03 -5.55
N LYS A 154 25.69 -2.15 -4.49
CA LYS A 154 27.11 -1.80 -4.47
C LYS A 154 27.93 -2.99 -4.96
N ASP A 155 28.98 -2.73 -5.75
CA ASP A 155 30.00 -3.74 -6.08
C ASP A 155 30.99 -3.92 -4.92
N GLU A 156 31.98 -4.81 -5.14
CA GLU A 156 33.04 -5.10 -4.16
C GLU A 156 33.88 -3.86 -3.80
N ASP A 157 33.96 -2.89 -4.68
CA ASP A 157 34.66 -1.60 -4.47
C ASP A 157 33.76 -0.55 -3.79
N GLY A 158 32.51 -0.91 -3.44
CA GLY A 158 31.54 -0.01 -2.82
C GLY A 158 30.87 0.95 -3.80
N LYS A 159 31.12 0.82 -5.11
CA LYS A 159 30.51 1.67 -6.14
C LYS A 159 29.11 1.17 -6.48
N VAL A 160 28.15 2.09 -6.48
CA VAL A 160 26.76 1.79 -6.84
C VAL A 160 26.65 1.50 -8.34
N ARG A 161 26.25 0.29 -8.72
CA ARG A 161 26.16 -0.17 -10.11
C ARG A 161 24.75 -0.18 -10.69
N SER A 162 23.73 -0.18 -9.86
CA SER A 162 22.35 -0.06 -10.32
C SER A 162 21.62 0.96 -9.50
N TYR A 163 21.04 1.95 -10.16
CA TYR A 163 20.16 2.93 -9.54
C TYR A 163 18.73 2.57 -9.86
N PHE A 164 17.92 2.42 -8.82
CA PHE A 164 16.50 2.64 -9.00
C PHE A 164 16.26 4.16 -8.94
N PRO A 165 15.55 4.76 -9.90
CA PRO A 165 15.17 6.16 -9.81
C PRO A 165 14.45 6.41 -8.49
N SER A 166 14.71 7.54 -7.85
CA SER A 166 13.88 7.96 -6.72
C SER A 166 12.49 8.24 -7.21
N SER A 167 11.48 7.77 -6.49
CA SER A 167 10.10 8.04 -6.85
C SER A 167 9.31 8.60 -5.69
N ARG A 168 8.39 9.48 -6.02
CA ARG A 168 7.35 9.97 -5.13
C ARG A 168 6.04 9.95 -5.86
N GLY A 169 4.98 9.65 -5.14
CA GLY A 169 3.65 9.61 -5.69
C GLY A 169 2.58 9.66 -4.62
N PHE A 170 1.38 9.79 -5.08
CA PHE A 170 0.20 9.87 -4.24
C PHE A 170 -0.93 9.08 -4.89
N LYS A 171 -1.60 8.28 -4.08
CA LYS A 171 -2.81 7.55 -4.48
C LYS A 171 -3.98 8.12 -3.72
N SER A 172 -4.83 8.85 -4.42
CA SER A 172 -6.14 9.29 -3.91
C SER A 172 -7.21 8.21 -4.15
N ALA A 173 -8.44 8.49 -3.76
CA ALA A 173 -9.57 7.60 -4.05
C ALA A 173 -9.76 7.38 -5.56
N ARG A 174 -9.41 8.36 -6.40
CA ARG A 174 -9.61 8.30 -7.85
C ARG A 174 -8.35 8.23 -8.66
N TYR A 175 -7.27 8.89 -8.26
CA TYR A 175 -6.07 9.02 -9.07
C TYR A 175 -4.86 8.37 -8.42
N THR A 176 -4.00 7.80 -9.26
CA THR A 176 -2.65 7.37 -8.89
C THR A 176 -1.64 8.18 -9.65
N LEU A 177 -0.78 8.93 -8.95
CA LEU A 177 0.36 9.66 -9.51
C LEU A 177 1.65 9.04 -8.97
N ALA A 178 2.64 8.82 -9.86
CA ALA A 178 4.00 8.52 -9.45
C ALA A 178 5.00 9.19 -10.39
N LEU A 179 5.96 9.90 -9.80
CA LEU A 179 7.02 10.62 -10.49
C LEU A 179 8.35 9.98 -10.13
N TYR A 180 9.12 9.58 -11.14
CA TYR A 180 10.45 9.00 -11.00
C TYR A 180 11.48 9.99 -11.48
N VAL A 181 12.45 10.28 -10.65
CA VAL A 181 13.52 11.23 -10.92
C VAL A 181 14.88 10.56 -10.90
N ASP A 182 15.74 10.96 -11.80
CA ASP A 182 17.16 10.61 -11.76
C ASP A 182 17.79 11.22 -10.49
N ARG A 183 18.59 10.44 -9.77
CA ARG A 183 19.15 10.86 -8.48
C ARG A 183 20.23 11.91 -8.58
N ASP A 184 20.96 11.91 -9.71
CA ASP A 184 22.14 12.76 -9.87
C ASP A 184 21.76 14.15 -10.38
N ASN A 185 20.78 14.22 -11.29
CA ASN A 185 20.38 15.47 -11.92
C ASN A 185 18.96 15.93 -11.62
N HIS A 186 18.21 15.17 -10.83
CA HIS A 186 16.82 15.41 -10.42
C HIS A 186 15.83 15.60 -11.59
N LYS A 187 16.17 15.12 -12.79
CA LYS A 187 15.26 15.18 -13.94
C LYS A 187 14.23 14.07 -13.87
N LEU A 188 13.02 14.40 -14.27
CA LEU A 188 11.95 13.43 -14.45
C LEU A 188 12.35 12.42 -15.54
N VAL A 189 12.41 11.14 -15.19
CA VAL A 189 12.76 10.05 -16.12
C VAL A 189 11.57 9.20 -16.50
N LYS A 190 10.56 9.13 -15.62
CA LYS A 190 9.32 8.36 -15.84
C LYS A 190 8.21 8.94 -15.00
N SER A 191 7.00 8.86 -15.50
CA SER A 191 5.80 9.23 -14.73
C SER A 191 4.66 8.29 -15.03
N PHE A 192 3.80 8.15 -14.02
CA PHE A 192 2.52 7.49 -14.14
C PHE A 192 1.44 8.39 -13.58
N LEU A 193 0.36 8.51 -14.31
CA LEU A 193 -0.88 9.12 -13.87
C LEU A 193 -2.04 8.28 -14.39
N PHE A 194 -2.84 7.74 -13.48
CA PHE A 194 -4.01 6.94 -13.81
C PHE A 194 -5.27 7.53 -13.19
N ASP A 195 -6.39 7.48 -13.93
CA ASP A 195 -7.73 7.70 -13.41
C ASP A 195 -8.31 6.33 -13.04
N ASP A 196 -8.10 5.89 -11.80
CA ASP A 196 -8.44 4.55 -11.32
C ASP A 196 -9.95 4.26 -11.36
N GLU A 197 -10.79 5.31 -11.41
CA GLU A 197 -12.23 5.16 -11.57
C GLU A 197 -12.60 4.75 -13.02
N LYS A 198 -11.94 5.35 -14.02
CA LYS A 198 -12.19 5.07 -15.43
C LYS A 198 -11.32 3.94 -15.97
N ASP A 199 -10.18 3.72 -15.37
CA ASP A 199 -9.18 2.72 -15.76
C ASP A 199 -8.70 1.93 -14.53
N PRO A 200 -9.57 1.08 -13.95
CA PRO A 200 -9.26 0.34 -12.71
C PRO A 200 -8.10 -0.65 -12.87
N TYR A 201 -7.69 -0.94 -14.08
CA TYR A 201 -6.54 -1.80 -14.39
C TYR A 201 -5.28 -1.03 -14.78
N GLN A 202 -5.32 0.31 -14.73
CA GLN A 202 -4.16 1.17 -14.97
C GLN A 202 -3.44 0.88 -16.29
N MET A 203 -4.21 0.71 -17.37
CA MET A 203 -3.70 0.40 -18.72
C MET A 203 -3.36 1.65 -19.52
N ASN A 204 -3.92 2.82 -19.15
CA ASN A 204 -3.84 4.06 -19.90
C ASN A 204 -3.12 5.13 -19.06
N ASN A 205 -1.81 5.23 -19.22
CA ASN A 205 -1.04 6.29 -18.57
C ASN A 205 -1.39 7.65 -19.20
N LEU A 206 -1.92 8.57 -18.38
CA LEU A 206 -2.33 9.89 -18.80
C LEU A 206 -1.12 10.83 -18.92
N PRO A 207 -1.01 11.66 -20.00
CA PRO A 207 0.06 12.61 -20.13
C PRO A 207 -0.06 13.76 -19.12
N LEU A 208 1.03 14.04 -18.37
CA LEU A 208 1.02 15.04 -17.29
C LEU A 208 0.68 16.44 -17.82
N GLU A 209 1.17 16.80 -19.00
CA GLU A 209 0.99 18.12 -19.60
C GLU A 209 -0.48 18.46 -19.89
N LYS A 210 -1.28 17.42 -20.15
CA LYS A 210 -2.71 17.56 -20.42
C LYS A 210 -3.58 17.49 -19.17
N ASN A 211 -2.99 17.13 -18.02
CA ASN A 211 -3.68 16.89 -16.75
C ASN A 211 -3.05 17.69 -15.61
N LYS A 212 -2.54 18.87 -15.92
CA LYS A 212 -1.73 19.67 -15.00
C LYS A 212 -2.44 19.99 -13.69
N GLU A 213 -3.72 20.32 -13.74
CA GLU A 213 -4.52 20.64 -12.54
C GLU A 213 -4.57 19.42 -11.58
N ILE A 214 -4.80 18.22 -12.10
CA ILE A 214 -4.81 16.98 -11.32
C ILE A 214 -3.42 16.72 -10.73
N VAL A 215 -2.37 16.91 -11.53
CA VAL A 215 -0.99 16.71 -11.06
C VAL A 215 -0.64 17.69 -9.94
N ASP A 216 -0.99 18.97 -10.09
CA ASP A 216 -0.72 20.01 -9.10
C ASP A 216 -1.47 19.73 -7.78
N GLU A 217 -2.72 19.27 -7.85
CA GLU A 217 -3.52 18.84 -6.68
C GLU A 217 -2.84 17.66 -5.96
N LEU A 218 -2.55 16.58 -6.68
CA LEU A 218 -1.93 15.38 -6.08
C LEU A 218 -0.51 15.64 -5.56
N CYS A 219 0.25 16.54 -6.18
CA CYS A 219 1.54 16.96 -5.67
C CYS A 219 1.42 17.79 -4.39
N THR A 220 0.40 18.62 -4.27
CA THR A 220 0.12 19.39 -3.05
C THR A 220 -0.22 18.45 -1.91
N ASP A 221 -1.10 17.48 -2.13
CA ASP A 221 -1.45 16.46 -1.15
C ASP A 221 -0.22 15.62 -0.74
N CYS A 222 0.62 15.24 -1.69
CA CYS A 222 1.87 14.54 -1.41
C CYS A 222 2.82 15.34 -0.51
N LEU A 223 2.90 16.66 -0.69
CA LEU A 223 3.76 17.54 0.12
C LEU A 223 3.23 17.77 1.54
N LEU A 224 1.93 17.67 1.76
CA LEU A 224 1.34 17.80 3.10
C LEU A 224 1.71 16.64 4.03
N TYR A 225 2.16 15.51 3.49
CA TYR A 225 2.62 14.34 4.23
C TYR A 225 4.15 14.25 4.37
N THR A 226 4.91 15.22 3.87
CA THR A 226 6.38 15.27 3.93
C THR A 226 6.89 16.43 4.76
#